data_d7000336af0ac9dbc119d07b845be38b
#
_entry.id   d7000336af0ac9dbc119d07b845be38b
#
_cell.length_a   1.000
_cell.length_b   1.000
_cell.length_c   1.000
_cell.angle_alpha   90.00
_cell.angle_beta   90.00
_cell.angle_gamma   90.00
#
_symmetry.space_group_name_H-M   'P 1'
#
loop_
_entity.id
_entity.type
_entity.pdbx_description
1 polymer ?
#
loop_
_entity_poly.entity_id
_entity_poly.type
_entity_poly.pdbx_seq_one_letter_code
_entity_poly.pdbx_strand_id
1 'polypeptide(L)'
;MKRIAVVEDEVYMREELCNMLQKDGYLAEAITELEDAVRLLAALRPDLVILDLNLPEISGFQICQELKNKTAIPVLVLTSRDQVKDELQAFHLGADEYLTKPCRKDR
;
A
#
# COMPACT_ATOMS: atom_id res chain seq x y z
N MET A 1 19.46 0.66 4.86
CA MET A 1 18.16 1.14 5.38
C MET A 1 17.06 0.65 4.48
N LYS A 2 16.02 0.09 5.06
CA LYS A 2 14.92 -0.47 4.26
C LYS A 2 14.05 0.64 3.71
N ARG A 3 13.59 0.46 2.48
CA ARG A 3 12.74 1.42 1.79
C ARG A 3 11.32 0.87 1.70
N ILE A 4 10.36 1.67 2.15
CA ILE A 4 8.95 1.30 2.12
C ILE A 4 8.20 2.33 1.31
N ALA A 5 7.48 1.86 0.29
CA ALA A 5 6.66 2.72 -0.54
C ALA A 5 5.24 2.72 0.00
N VAL A 6 4.60 3.91 -0.01
CA VAL A 6 3.25 4.07 0.51
C VAL A 6 2.37 4.55 -0.63
N VAL A 7 1.34 3.77 -0.96
CA VAL A 7 0.38 4.09 -2.01
C VAL A 7 -0.95 4.39 -1.32
N GLU A 8 -1.21 5.65 -1.08
CA GLU A 8 -2.35 6.14 -0.31
C GLU A 8 -2.70 7.54 -0.84
N ASP A 9 -3.95 7.75 -1.24
CA ASP A 9 -4.32 9.04 -1.82
C ASP A 9 -4.73 10.09 -0.79
N GLU A 10 -5.15 9.67 0.41
CA GLU A 10 -5.51 10.60 1.45
C GLU A 10 -4.26 11.22 2.06
N VAL A 11 -4.10 12.54 1.92
CA VAL A 11 -2.87 13.23 2.29
C VAL A 11 -2.52 13.02 3.75
N TYR A 12 -3.49 13.19 4.65
CA TYR A 12 -3.23 13.07 6.07
C TYR A 12 -2.73 11.67 6.44
N MET A 13 -3.41 10.64 5.96
CA MET A 13 -3.02 9.27 6.26
C MET A 13 -1.66 8.95 5.66
N ARG A 14 -1.42 9.41 4.44
CA ARG A 14 -0.13 9.19 3.78
C ARG A 14 1.02 9.79 4.58
N GLU A 15 0.83 11.03 5.04
CA GLU A 15 1.87 11.71 5.82
C GLU A 15 2.08 11.06 7.18
N GLU A 16 0.99 10.63 7.82
CA GLU A 16 1.09 9.93 9.09
C GLU A 16 1.89 8.64 8.96
N LEU A 17 1.59 7.87 7.93
CA LEU A 17 2.32 6.62 7.67
C LEU A 17 3.80 6.89 7.41
N CYS A 18 4.08 7.86 6.56
CA CYS A 18 5.48 8.17 6.23
C CYS A 18 6.25 8.65 7.46
N ASN A 19 5.62 9.51 8.27
CA ASN A 19 6.27 9.99 9.48
C ASN A 19 6.56 8.86 10.46
N MET A 20 5.59 7.96 10.64
CA MET A 20 5.77 6.84 11.55
C MET A 20 6.89 5.93 11.08
N LEU A 21 6.93 5.64 9.78
CA LEU A 21 7.97 4.79 9.23
C LEU A 21 9.35 5.42 9.36
N GLN A 22 9.44 6.74 9.13
CA GLN A 22 10.72 7.43 9.26
C GLN A 22 11.20 7.42 10.71
N LYS A 23 10.31 7.56 11.67
CA LYS A 23 10.69 7.48 13.08
C LYS A 23 11.27 6.12 13.43
N ASP A 24 10.79 5.08 12.77
CA ASP A 24 11.28 3.72 13.02
C ASP A 24 12.51 3.38 12.19
N GLY A 25 13.07 4.34 11.48
CA GLY A 25 14.33 4.16 10.76
C GLY A 25 14.20 3.68 9.33
N TYR A 26 13.00 3.73 8.75
CA TYR A 26 12.81 3.35 7.36
C TYR A 26 12.88 4.56 6.43
N LEU A 27 13.22 4.30 5.17
CA LEU A 27 13.03 5.30 4.13
C LEU A 27 11.60 5.15 3.62
N ALA A 28 10.81 6.20 3.74
CA ALA A 28 9.41 6.18 3.30
C ALA A 28 9.27 6.99 2.02
N GLU A 29 8.72 6.36 0.98
CA GLU A 29 8.50 6.99 -0.32
C GLU A 29 7.03 6.97 -0.63
N ALA A 30 6.42 8.15 -0.79
CA ALA A 30 5.01 8.25 -1.13
C ALA A 30 4.83 8.19 -2.64
N ILE A 31 3.92 7.33 -3.10
CA ILE A 31 3.56 7.27 -4.52
C ILE A 31 2.26 8.03 -4.67
N THR A 32 2.30 9.14 -5.41
CA THR A 32 1.14 10.01 -5.58
C THR A 32 0.55 9.97 -6.99
N GLU A 33 1.30 9.47 -7.96
CA GLU A 33 0.81 9.33 -9.33
C GLU A 33 0.27 7.92 -9.52
N LEU A 34 -1.00 7.75 -9.17
CA LEU A 34 -1.59 6.43 -9.03
C LEU A 34 -1.68 5.66 -10.35
N GLU A 35 -1.89 6.36 -11.46
CA GLU A 35 -1.98 5.70 -12.76
C GLU A 35 -0.66 5.08 -13.17
N ASP A 36 0.44 5.63 -12.67
CA ASP A 36 1.79 5.12 -12.94
C ASP A 36 2.35 4.31 -11.80
N ALA A 37 1.52 3.96 -10.80
CA ALA A 37 2.02 3.38 -9.57
C ALA A 37 2.85 2.12 -9.80
N VAL A 38 2.36 1.20 -10.63
CA VAL A 38 3.07 -0.07 -10.84
C VAL A 38 4.44 0.19 -11.47
N ARG A 39 4.50 1.07 -12.47
CA ARG A 39 5.75 1.41 -13.13
C ARG A 39 6.72 2.06 -12.17
N LEU A 40 6.23 3.01 -11.38
CA LEU A 40 7.06 3.72 -10.41
C LEU A 40 7.58 2.78 -9.34
N LEU A 41 6.72 1.89 -8.84
CA LEU A 41 7.12 0.92 -7.82
C LEU A 41 8.15 -0.06 -8.35
N ALA A 42 7.95 -0.53 -9.59
CA ALA A 42 8.92 -1.46 -10.18
C ALA A 42 10.28 -0.79 -10.36
N ALA A 43 10.29 0.50 -10.71
CA ALA A 43 11.54 1.25 -10.86
C ALA A 43 12.20 1.56 -9.52
N LEU A 44 11.39 1.89 -8.52
CA LEU A 44 11.89 2.24 -7.18
C LEU A 44 12.45 1.02 -6.45
N ARG A 45 11.86 -0.15 -6.67
CA ARG A 45 12.27 -1.41 -6.05
C ARG A 45 12.32 -1.33 -4.53
N PRO A 46 11.19 -0.96 -3.90
CA PRO A 46 11.16 -0.89 -2.44
C PRO A 46 11.22 -2.28 -1.82
N ASP A 47 11.53 -2.31 -0.54
CA ASP A 47 11.55 -3.57 0.21
C ASP A 47 10.15 -4.02 0.60
N LEU A 48 9.19 -3.09 0.63
CA LEU A 48 7.80 -3.36 0.97
C LEU A 48 6.94 -2.25 0.40
N VAL A 49 5.74 -2.61 -0.05
CA VAL A 49 4.73 -1.64 -0.48
C VAL A 49 3.55 -1.71 0.48
N ILE A 50 3.16 -0.56 1.03
CA ILE A 50 1.91 -0.42 1.77
C ILE A 50 0.90 0.17 0.80
N LEU A 51 -0.21 -0.53 0.60
CA LEU A 51 -1.14 -0.22 -0.49
C LEU A 51 -2.57 -0.16 0.04
N ASP A 52 -3.25 0.97 -0.21
CA ASP A 52 -4.68 1.06 0.04
C ASP A 52 -5.43 0.52 -1.18
N LEU A 53 -6.57 -0.11 -0.93
CA LEU A 53 -7.42 -0.63 -2.00
C LEU A 53 -8.36 0.44 -2.55
N ASN A 54 -8.71 1.43 -1.73
CA ASN A 54 -9.65 2.49 -2.12
C ASN A 54 -8.89 3.68 -2.67
N LEU A 55 -8.63 3.64 -3.99
CA LEU A 55 -7.93 4.71 -4.66
C LEU A 55 -8.84 5.30 -5.74
N PRO A 56 -8.71 6.61 -6.04
CA PRO A 56 -9.70 7.28 -6.90
C PRO A 56 -9.68 6.89 -8.37
N GLU A 57 -8.51 6.68 -8.94
CA GLU A 57 -8.40 6.54 -10.39
C GLU A 57 -8.11 5.13 -10.83
N ILE A 58 -7.60 4.30 -9.95
CA ILE A 58 -7.26 2.92 -10.26
C ILE A 58 -7.51 2.08 -9.03
N SER A 59 -7.99 0.87 -9.24
CA SER A 59 -8.24 -0.04 -8.13
C SER A 59 -6.94 -0.50 -7.49
N GLY A 60 -6.88 -0.45 -6.15
CA GLY A 60 -5.74 -1.00 -5.44
C GLY A 60 -5.59 -2.50 -5.66
N PHE A 61 -6.71 -3.21 -5.89
CA PHE A 61 -6.65 -4.62 -6.26
C PHE A 61 -5.86 -4.81 -7.54
N GLN A 62 -6.09 -3.95 -8.53
CA GLN A 62 -5.40 -4.02 -9.80
C GLN A 62 -3.91 -3.74 -9.65
N ILE A 63 -3.58 -2.73 -8.84
CA ILE A 63 -2.16 -2.42 -8.57
C ILE A 63 -1.48 -3.64 -7.93
N CYS A 64 -2.14 -4.25 -6.95
CA CYS A 64 -1.60 -5.42 -6.27
C CYS A 64 -1.34 -6.56 -7.26
N GLN A 65 -2.33 -6.86 -8.09
CA GLN A 65 -2.21 -7.94 -9.06
C GLN A 65 -1.07 -7.69 -10.05
N GLU A 66 -1.00 -6.49 -10.61
CA GLU A 66 0.03 -6.19 -11.59
C GLU A 66 1.42 -6.20 -10.96
N LEU A 67 1.52 -5.66 -9.75
CA LEU A 67 2.81 -5.61 -9.06
C LEU A 67 3.31 -7.01 -8.75
N LYS A 68 2.42 -7.88 -8.27
CA LYS A 68 2.82 -9.26 -7.95
C LYS A 68 3.10 -10.07 -9.19
N ASN A 69 2.47 -9.74 -10.32
CA ASN A 69 2.77 -10.42 -11.58
C ASN A 69 4.13 -10.01 -12.14
N LYS A 70 4.55 -8.78 -11.90
CA LYS A 70 5.77 -8.23 -12.51
C LYS A 70 6.97 -8.23 -11.59
N THR A 71 6.75 -8.31 -10.28
CA THR A 71 7.83 -8.20 -9.30
C THR A 71 7.61 -9.19 -8.18
N ALA A 72 8.64 -9.34 -7.33
CA ALA A 72 8.53 -10.13 -6.10
C ALA A 72 8.44 -9.23 -4.87
N ILE A 73 8.12 -7.95 -5.06
CA ILE A 73 8.07 -7.00 -3.95
C ILE A 73 6.91 -7.36 -3.03
N PRO A 74 7.15 -7.50 -1.71
CA PRO A 74 6.06 -7.78 -0.77
C PRO A 74 5.06 -6.64 -0.72
N VAL A 75 3.76 -7.00 -0.63
CA VAL A 75 2.68 -6.02 -0.57
C VAL A 75 1.88 -6.22 0.70
N LEU A 76 1.81 -5.18 1.51
CA LEU A 76 0.95 -5.12 2.68
C LEU A 76 -0.22 -4.21 2.34
N VAL A 77 -1.43 -4.78 2.34
CA VAL A 77 -2.64 -3.99 2.10
C VAL A 77 -3.07 -3.37 3.43
N LEU A 78 -3.24 -2.06 3.43
CA LEU A 78 -3.71 -1.32 4.60
C LEU A 78 -4.89 -0.47 4.14
N THR A 79 -6.10 -0.87 4.53
CA THR A 79 -7.31 -0.30 3.94
C THR A 79 -8.43 -0.25 4.97
N SER A 80 -9.44 0.59 4.69
CA SER A 80 -10.65 0.62 5.51
C SER A 80 -11.65 -0.47 5.14
N ARG A 81 -11.38 -1.23 4.06
CA ARG A 81 -12.26 -2.34 3.69
C ARG A 81 -12.08 -3.48 4.68
N ASP A 82 -13.16 -3.83 5.39
CA ASP A 82 -13.08 -4.80 6.49
C ASP A 82 -13.89 -6.06 6.24
N GLN A 83 -14.37 -6.27 5.00
CA GLN A 83 -15.16 -7.46 4.70
C GLN A 83 -14.26 -8.62 4.30
N VAL A 84 -14.65 -9.81 4.72
CA VAL A 84 -13.86 -11.01 4.43
C VAL A 84 -13.64 -11.20 2.93
N LYS A 85 -14.65 -10.87 2.12
CA LYS A 85 -14.53 -11.04 0.67
C LYS A 85 -13.39 -10.19 0.09
N ASP A 86 -13.20 -8.98 0.63
CA ASP A 86 -12.14 -8.10 0.15
C ASP A 86 -10.76 -8.65 0.54
N GLU A 87 -10.66 -9.16 1.75
CA GLU A 87 -9.43 -9.74 2.23
C GLU A 87 -9.04 -10.97 1.42
N LEU A 88 -10.02 -11.85 1.17
CA LEU A 88 -9.77 -13.05 0.37
C LEU A 88 -9.36 -12.69 -1.04
N GLN A 89 -10.01 -11.68 -1.63
CA GLN A 89 -9.65 -11.25 -2.98
C GLN A 89 -8.22 -10.72 -3.03
N ALA A 90 -7.84 -9.91 -2.03
CA ALA A 90 -6.49 -9.35 -1.98
C ALA A 90 -5.44 -10.46 -1.90
N PHE A 91 -5.65 -11.45 -1.03
CA PHE A 91 -4.73 -12.57 -0.93
C PHE A 91 -4.70 -13.39 -2.22
N HIS A 92 -5.84 -13.58 -2.84
CA HIS A 92 -5.90 -14.29 -4.12
C HIS A 92 -5.08 -13.59 -5.19
N LEU A 93 -5.04 -12.25 -5.15
CA LEU A 93 -4.27 -11.46 -6.11
C LEU A 93 -2.81 -11.30 -5.73
N GLY A 94 -2.39 -11.88 -4.62
CA GLY A 94 -0.98 -11.95 -4.26
C GLY A 94 -0.55 -11.10 -3.09
N ALA A 95 -1.48 -10.43 -2.39
CA ALA A 95 -1.10 -9.66 -1.21
C ALA A 95 -0.45 -10.56 -0.17
N ASP A 96 0.61 -10.07 0.44
CA ASP A 96 1.34 -10.84 1.44
C ASP A 96 0.75 -10.64 2.84
N GLU A 97 0.10 -9.50 3.07
CA GLU A 97 -0.49 -9.18 4.36
C GLU A 97 -1.68 -8.26 4.16
N TYR A 98 -2.63 -8.29 5.09
CA TYR A 98 -3.85 -7.47 5.00
C TYR A 98 -4.21 -6.95 6.37
N LEU A 99 -4.23 -5.63 6.51
CA LEU A 99 -4.62 -4.99 7.76
C LEU A 99 -5.69 -3.94 7.48
N THR A 100 -6.66 -3.85 8.38
CA THR A 100 -7.65 -2.78 8.29
C THR A 100 -7.13 -1.56 9.03
N LYS A 101 -7.47 -0.38 8.52
CA LYS A 101 -7.06 0.86 9.15
C LYS A 101 -7.64 0.95 10.55
N PRO A 102 -6.87 1.45 11.52
CA PRO A 102 -7.36 1.55 12.88
C PRO A 102 -8.53 2.51 12.96
N CYS A 103 -9.45 2.22 13.89
CA CYS A 103 -10.56 3.10 14.21
C CYS A 103 -10.01 4.26 15.03
N ARG A 104 -10.33 5.41 14.65
CA ARG A 104 -9.84 6.56 15.40
C ARG A 104 -10.73 6.89 16.54
N LYS A 105 -10.87 7.09 16.66
CA LYS A 105 -11.43 7.45 17.54
C LYS A 105 -11.53 7.48 18.52
N ASP A 106 -11.34 7.34 18.73
CA ASP A 106 -11.35 7.25 19.50
C ASP A 106 -11.07 7.24 20.10
N ARG A 107 -10.88 7.35 20.08
CA ARG A 107 -10.25 7.15 20.62
C ARG A 107 -10.11 7.67 21.06
#